data_1d77bb7d79d4c07e64a685fb08f3e21e
#
_entry.id   1d77bb7d79d4c07e64a685fb08f3e21e
#
_cell.length_a   1.000
_cell.length_b   1.000
_cell.length_c   1.000
_cell.angle_alpha   90.00
_cell.angle_beta   90.00
_cell.angle_gamma   90.00
#
_symmetry.space_group_name_H-M   'P 1'
#
loop_
_entity.id
_entity.type
_entity.pdbx_description
1 polymer ?
#
loop_
_entity_poly.entity_id
_entity_poly.type
_entity_poly.pdbx_seq_one_letter_code
_entity_poly.pdbx_strand_id
1 'polypeptide(L)'
;MQSMQEREIIEGALRGEERASRLLFERYGPMLMAVCQRYCRTQAEAEDVLQDAFIRLFEKLPKYGFQGSFAGWARRLTVNVALKTYQRKRYQMEQSGIDNLPERGGSPTAYADLGEKELLELVQNLPDGYRIVFNLYAIEGYSHKEIGEMLGIQEASSRSQLLKARKTLQQQIQHRQRIAI
;
A
#
# COMPACT_ATOMS: atom_id res chain seq x y z
N MET A 1 20.16 5.83 26.48
CA MET A 1 18.88 6.49 26.11
C MET A 1 17.80 5.45 26.25
N GLN A 2 16.88 5.57 27.24
CA GLN A 2 15.76 4.65 27.39
C GLN A 2 14.86 4.75 26.14
N SER A 3 14.63 3.63 25.49
CA SER A 3 13.63 3.52 24.43
C SER A 3 12.26 3.83 25.04
N MET A 4 11.63 4.93 24.67
CA MET A 4 10.25 5.21 25.09
C MET A 4 9.36 4.08 24.62
N GLN A 5 8.48 3.59 25.52
CA GLN A 5 7.52 2.54 25.16
C GLN A 5 6.54 3.09 24.14
N GLU A 6 6.05 2.24 23.26
CA GLU A 6 5.10 2.61 22.19
C GLU A 6 3.93 3.45 22.72
N ARG A 7 3.38 3.05 23.86
CA ARG A 7 2.26 3.75 24.50
C ARG A 7 2.62 5.17 24.90
N GLU A 8 3.80 5.40 25.48
CA GLU A 8 4.26 6.74 25.87
C GLU A 8 4.41 7.68 24.68
N ILE A 9 4.92 7.15 23.55
CA ILE A 9 5.04 7.90 22.31
C ILE A 9 3.65 8.29 21.77
N ILE A 10 2.70 7.36 21.76
CA ILE A 10 1.33 7.62 21.31
C ILE A 10 0.64 8.66 22.20
N GLU A 11 0.74 8.51 23.52
CA GLU A 11 0.16 9.44 24.48
C GLU A 11 0.80 10.84 24.39
N GLY A 12 2.12 10.93 24.15
CA GLY A 12 2.80 12.19 23.89
C GLY A 12 2.30 12.87 22.61
N ALA A 13 2.13 12.11 21.53
CA ALA A 13 1.58 12.63 20.29
C ALA A 13 0.12 13.11 20.46
N LEU A 14 -0.69 12.42 21.26
CA LEU A 14 -2.04 12.85 21.62
C LEU A 14 -2.06 14.18 22.38
N ARG A 15 -1.03 14.48 23.18
CA ARG A 15 -0.85 15.77 23.84
C ARG A 15 -0.29 16.87 22.93
N GLY A 16 0.01 16.54 21.65
CA GLY A 16 0.59 17.48 20.69
C GLY A 16 2.11 17.68 20.85
N GLU A 17 2.80 16.77 21.52
CA GLU A 17 4.26 16.82 21.68
C GLU A 17 4.96 16.54 20.36
N GLU A 18 5.66 17.53 19.83
CA GLU A 18 6.35 17.42 18.52
C GLU A 18 7.38 16.28 18.50
N ARG A 19 8.11 16.09 19.60
CA ARG A 19 9.08 15.01 19.75
C ARG A 19 8.41 13.63 19.61
N ALA A 20 7.27 13.43 20.25
CA ALA A 20 6.52 12.18 20.20
C ALA A 20 5.96 11.92 18.78
N SER A 21 5.45 12.96 18.13
CA SER A 21 4.98 12.87 16.74
C SER A 21 6.12 12.50 15.77
N ARG A 22 7.31 13.08 15.98
CA ARG A 22 8.51 12.73 15.20
C ARG A 22 8.92 11.27 15.42
N LEU A 23 8.92 10.79 16.66
CA LEU A 23 9.23 9.39 16.98
C LEU A 23 8.22 8.41 16.37
N LEU A 24 6.93 8.76 16.30
CA LEU A 24 5.94 7.96 15.58
C LEU A 24 6.27 7.89 14.08
N PHE A 25 6.62 9.01 13.47
CA PHE A 25 7.01 9.05 12.08
C PHE A 25 8.26 8.20 11.81
N GLU A 26 9.31 8.37 12.61
CA GLU A 26 10.56 7.60 12.46
C GLU A 26 10.34 6.10 12.64
N ARG A 27 9.50 5.71 13.61
CA ARG A 27 9.25 4.30 13.94
C ARG A 27 8.38 3.59 12.90
N TYR A 28 7.32 4.25 12.41
CA TYR A 28 6.33 3.62 11.52
C TYR A 28 6.45 4.03 10.06
N GLY A 29 7.16 5.12 9.77
CA GLY A 29 7.36 5.62 8.41
C GLY A 29 7.87 4.57 7.42
N PRO A 30 8.94 3.82 7.72
CA PRO A 30 9.44 2.79 6.80
C PRO A 30 8.42 1.70 6.49
N MET A 31 7.69 1.21 7.50
CA MET A 31 6.65 0.20 7.33
C MET A 31 5.48 0.74 6.50
N LEU A 32 5.02 1.96 6.78
CA LEU A 32 3.92 2.59 6.05
C LEU A 32 4.32 2.98 4.63
N MET A 33 5.59 3.36 4.40
CA MET A 33 6.14 3.58 3.06
C MET A 33 6.09 2.29 2.22
N ALA A 34 6.46 1.16 2.80
CA ALA A 34 6.36 -0.13 2.11
C ALA A 34 4.90 -0.48 1.75
N VAL A 35 3.92 -0.08 2.57
CA VAL A 35 2.50 -0.16 2.20
C VAL A 35 2.20 0.74 1.00
N CYS A 36 2.58 2.02 1.05
CA CYS A 36 2.31 2.98 -0.03
C CYS A 36 2.89 2.50 -1.36
N GLN A 37 4.14 2.01 -1.36
CA GLN A 37 4.82 1.52 -2.57
C GLN A 37 4.09 0.36 -3.26
N ARG A 38 3.35 -0.48 -2.52
CA ARG A 38 2.54 -1.56 -3.11
C ARG A 38 1.31 -1.05 -3.86
N TYR A 39 0.77 0.11 -3.47
CA TYR A 39 -0.44 0.68 -4.06
C TYR A 39 -0.15 1.78 -5.09
N CYS A 40 1.01 2.43 -5.03
CA CYS A 40 1.39 3.53 -5.90
C CYS A 40 2.24 3.07 -7.10
N ARG A 41 2.25 3.87 -8.16
CA ARG A 41 3.03 3.59 -9.38
C ARG A 41 4.45 4.13 -9.32
N THR A 42 4.65 5.25 -8.65
CA THR A 42 5.93 5.93 -8.55
C THR A 42 6.31 6.18 -7.10
N GLN A 43 7.59 6.40 -6.86
CA GLN A 43 8.10 6.76 -5.54
C GLN A 43 7.48 8.08 -5.05
N ALA A 44 7.35 9.08 -5.92
CA ALA A 44 6.74 10.36 -5.58
C ALA A 44 5.27 10.20 -5.13
N GLU A 45 4.49 9.36 -5.84
CA GLU A 45 3.13 9.05 -5.41
C GLU A 45 3.08 8.36 -4.04
N ALA A 46 4.03 7.45 -3.78
CA ALA A 46 4.09 6.76 -2.50
C ALA A 46 4.43 7.73 -1.35
N GLU A 47 5.30 8.71 -1.59
CA GLU A 47 5.66 9.77 -0.64
C GLU A 47 4.46 10.69 -0.36
N ASP A 48 3.72 11.11 -1.38
CA ASP A 48 2.49 11.91 -1.22
C ASP A 48 1.44 11.14 -0.40
N VAL A 49 1.22 9.87 -0.73
CA VAL A 49 0.27 9.01 0.01
C VAL A 49 0.72 8.79 1.46
N LEU A 50 2.02 8.64 1.69
CA LEU A 50 2.57 8.52 3.05
C LEU A 50 2.32 9.78 3.86
N GLN A 51 2.55 10.96 3.27
CA GLN A 51 2.28 12.24 3.91
C GLN A 51 0.80 12.38 4.27
N ASP A 52 -0.10 12.12 3.33
CA ASP A 52 -1.54 12.12 3.56
C ASP A 52 -1.95 11.10 4.64
N ALA A 53 -1.31 9.93 4.66
CA ALA A 53 -1.57 8.90 5.66
C ALA A 53 -1.17 9.37 7.06
N PHE A 54 -0.02 10.04 7.23
CA PHE A 54 0.37 10.60 8.53
C PHE A 54 -0.52 11.75 8.98
N ILE A 55 -0.93 12.64 8.08
CA ILE A 55 -1.92 13.69 8.39
C ILE A 55 -3.19 13.04 8.94
N ARG A 56 -3.73 12.03 8.23
CA ARG A 56 -4.93 11.31 8.67
C ARG A 56 -4.72 10.50 9.94
N LEU A 57 -3.51 9.96 10.15
CA LEU A 57 -3.13 9.24 11.36
C LEU A 57 -3.22 10.16 12.58
N PHE A 58 -2.61 11.34 12.51
CA PHE A 58 -2.66 12.31 13.61
C PHE A 58 -4.08 12.85 13.85
N GLU A 59 -4.86 13.13 12.80
CA GLU A 59 -6.27 13.53 12.93
C GLU A 59 -7.12 12.46 13.64
N LYS A 60 -6.84 11.17 13.39
CA LYS A 60 -7.60 10.05 13.94
C LYS A 60 -6.99 9.43 15.20
N LEU A 61 -5.80 9.84 15.59
CA LEU A 61 -5.10 9.32 16.74
C LEU A 61 -5.97 9.35 18.03
N PRO A 62 -6.77 10.39 18.31
CA PRO A 62 -7.69 10.40 19.46
C PRO A 62 -8.71 9.26 19.46
N LYS A 63 -8.98 8.65 18.31
CA LYS A 63 -9.94 7.55 18.15
C LYS A 63 -9.29 6.16 18.19
N TYR A 64 -7.97 6.08 18.35
CA TYR A 64 -7.27 4.79 18.34
C TYR A 64 -7.66 3.88 19.52
N GLY A 65 -7.97 4.44 20.69
CA GLY A 65 -8.53 3.71 21.82
C GLY A 65 -7.65 2.61 22.42
N PHE A 66 -6.42 2.43 21.98
CA PHE A 66 -5.47 1.40 22.44
C PHE A 66 -5.98 -0.05 22.34
N GLN A 67 -6.91 -0.31 21.43
CA GLN A 67 -7.40 -1.65 21.15
C GLN A 67 -6.62 -2.28 19.99
N GLY A 68 -5.84 -3.31 20.27
CA GLY A 68 -5.02 -4.00 19.29
C GLY A 68 -3.70 -3.29 18.96
N SER A 69 -3.03 -3.72 17.90
CA SER A 69 -1.73 -3.21 17.48
C SER A 69 -1.85 -1.84 16.81
N PHE A 70 -1.06 -0.87 17.26
CA PHE A 70 -0.95 0.44 16.59
C PHE A 70 -0.47 0.30 15.14
N ALA A 71 0.52 -0.55 14.90
CA ALA A 71 1.02 -0.85 13.56
C ALA A 71 -0.11 -1.35 12.64
N GLY A 72 -0.96 -2.27 13.11
CA GLY A 72 -2.09 -2.78 12.35
C GLY A 72 -3.15 -1.72 12.06
N TRP A 73 -3.43 -0.85 13.03
CA TRP A 73 -4.36 0.27 12.87
C TRP A 73 -3.82 1.31 11.88
N ALA A 74 -2.55 1.72 12.01
CA ALA A 74 -1.89 2.66 11.12
C ALA A 74 -1.82 2.10 9.68
N ARG A 75 -1.51 0.80 9.52
CA ARG A 75 -1.50 0.12 8.23
C ARG A 75 -2.86 0.16 7.53
N ARG A 76 -3.94 -0.19 8.20
CA ARG A 76 -5.31 -0.11 7.64
C ARG A 76 -5.66 1.30 7.21
N LEU A 77 -5.30 2.28 8.01
CA LEU A 77 -5.52 3.69 7.69
C LEU A 77 -4.76 4.07 6.42
N THR A 78 -3.50 3.69 6.30
CA THR A 78 -2.66 3.96 5.11
C THR A 78 -3.22 3.27 3.87
N VAL A 79 -3.64 2.01 3.95
CA VAL A 79 -4.30 1.31 2.84
C VAL A 79 -5.54 2.08 2.37
N ASN A 80 -6.38 2.54 3.30
CA ASN A 80 -7.58 3.31 2.95
C ASN A 80 -7.24 4.66 2.26
N VAL A 81 -6.16 5.33 2.67
CA VAL A 81 -5.69 6.56 2.01
C VAL A 81 -5.21 6.25 0.60
N ALA A 82 -4.39 5.22 0.43
CA ALA A 82 -3.89 4.79 -0.87
C ALA A 82 -5.03 4.42 -1.85
N LEU A 83 -6.04 3.68 -1.36
CA LEU A 83 -7.22 3.33 -2.17
C LEU A 83 -8.03 4.55 -2.60
N LYS A 84 -8.23 5.52 -1.71
CA LYS A 84 -8.94 6.78 -2.06
C LYS A 84 -8.18 7.56 -3.12
N THR A 85 -6.86 7.64 -3.01
CA THR A 85 -6.01 8.29 -4.01
C THR A 85 -6.11 7.59 -5.36
N TYR A 86 -6.08 6.25 -5.37
CA TYR A 86 -6.28 5.46 -6.57
C TYR A 86 -7.65 5.70 -7.20
N GLN A 87 -8.73 5.62 -6.43
CA GLN A 87 -10.11 5.82 -6.93
C GLN A 87 -10.29 7.23 -7.51
N ARG A 88 -9.74 8.26 -6.85
CA ARG A 88 -9.78 9.64 -7.35
C ARG A 88 -9.07 9.78 -8.70
N LYS A 89 -7.88 9.20 -8.84
CA LYS A 89 -7.13 9.22 -10.10
C LYS A 89 -7.87 8.49 -11.21
N ARG A 90 -8.38 7.31 -10.93
CA ARG A 90 -9.18 6.53 -11.87
C ARG A 90 -10.39 7.32 -12.37
N TYR A 91 -11.15 7.94 -11.46
CA TYR A 91 -12.30 8.78 -11.83
C TYR A 91 -11.91 9.97 -12.71
N GLN A 92 -10.81 10.66 -12.40
CA GLN A 92 -10.30 11.76 -13.23
C GLN A 92 -9.90 11.30 -14.64
N MET A 93 -9.29 10.12 -14.76
CA MET A 93 -8.90 9.55 -16.06
C MET A 93 -10.11 9.13 -16.89
N GLU A 94 -11.10 8.49 -16.29
CA GLU A 94 -12.37 8.15 -16.95
C GLU A 94 -13.07 9.39 -17.51
N GLN A 95 -13.04 10.52 -16.78
CA GLN A 95 -13.60 11.80 -17.27
C GLN A 95 -12.77 12.45 -18.39
N SER A 96 -11.46 12.22 -18.41
CA SER A 96 -10.54 12.83 -19.40
C SER A 96 -10.46 12.03 -20.69
N GLY A 97 -11.14 10.87 -20.81
CA GLY A 97 -11.10 9.99 -21.98
C GLY A 97 -9.72 9.33 -22.21
N ILE A 98 -8.85 9.33 -21.21
CA ILE A 98 -7.51 8.72 -21.28
C ILE A 98 -7.61 7.32 -20.72
N ASP A 99 -7.75 6.32 -21.59
CA ASP A 99 -7.90 4.90 -21.20
C ASP A 99 -6.62 4.21 -20.72
N ASN A 100 -5.46 4.86 -20.78
CA ASN A 100 -4.18 4.23 -20.45
C ASN A 100 -3.45 4.99 -19.33
N LEU A 101 -3.32 4.33 -18.19
CA LEU A 101 -2.27 4.66 -17.20
C LEU A 101 -0.91 4.47 -17.87
N PRO A 102 0.04 5.40 -17.71
CA PRO A 102 1.37 5.22 -18.26
C PRO A 102 1.98 3.93 -17.71
N GLU A 103 2.38 3.04 -18.63
CA GLU A 103 3.20 1.88 -18.29
C GLU A 103 4.48 2.38 -17.61
N ARG A 104 4.85 1.74 -16.53
CA ARG A 104 6.03 2.10 -15.77
C ARG A 104 7.29 1.83 -16.59
N GLY A 105 7.97 2.86 -17.02
CA GLY A 105 9.38 2.81 -17.33
C GLY A 105 10.17 2.80 -16.03
N GLY A 106 10.34 1.65 -15.40
CA GLY A 106 11.22 1.48 -14.23
C GLY A 106 12.53 0.88 -14.68
N SER A 107 13.63 1.65 -14.60
CA SER A 107 14.98 1.11 -14.64
C SER A 107 15.16 0.07 -13.54
N PRO A 108 15.76 -1.09 -13.83
CA PRO A 108 16.13 -2.04 -12.81
C PRO A 108 17.26 -1.43 -11.97
N THR A 109 16.98 -1.08 -10.74
CA THR A 109 18.02 -0.77 -9.76
C THR A 109 18.64 -2.10 -9.34
N ALA A 110 19.88 -2.30 -9.75
CA ALA A 110 20.71 -3.41 -9.38
C ALA A 110 20.96 -3.42 -7.85
N TYR A 111 21.02 -4.62 -7.34
CA TYR A 111 21.67 -5.17 -6.15
C TYR A 111 20.82 -5.65 -4.97
N ALA A 112 20.99 -6.96 -4.77
CA ALA A 112 21.05 -7.77 -3.53
C ALA A 112 19.81 -7.84 -2.62
N ASP A 113 19.40 -8.98 -2.46
CA ASP A 113 18.35 -9.79 -1.85
C ASP A 113 17.20 -10.06 -2.83
N LEU A 114 17.50 -11.03 -3.67
CA LEU A 114 16.77 -11.35 -4.91
C LEU A 114 15.31 -11.78 -4.72
N GLY A 115 14.87 -12.12 -3.51
CA GLY A 115 13.51 -12.65 -3.30
C GLY A 115 12.42 -11.58 -3.13
N GLU A 116 12.56 -10.68 -2.17
CA GLU A 116 11.47 -9.77 -1.76
C GLU A 116 11.30 -8.58 -2.71
N LYS A 117 12.42 -7.95 -3.11
CA LYS A 117 12.39 -6.81 -4.06
C LYS A 117 11.91 -7.23 -5.43
N GLU A 118 12.35 -8.39 -5.89
CA GLU A 118 11.95 -8.95 -7.19
C GLU A 118 10.47 -9.28 -7.23
N LEU A 119 9.94 -9.88 -6.16
CA LEU A 119 8.51 -10.14 -6.04
C LEU A 119 7.69 -8.83 -5.98
N LEU A 120 8.19 -7.83 -5.26
CA LEU A 120 7.55 -6.51 -5.21
C LEU A 120 7.49 -5.87 -6.61
N GLU A 121 8.56 -5.93 -7.39
CA GLU A 121 8.58 -5.44 -8.77
C GLU A 121 7.55 -6.18 -9.66
N LEU A 122 7.46 -7.51 -9.54
CA LEU A 122 6.48 -8.29 -10.29
C LEU A 122 5.05 -7.86 -9.95
N VAL A 123 4.76 -7.67 -8.66
CA VAL A 123 3.44 -7.18 -8.21
C VAL A 123 3.19 -5.76 -8.70
N GLN A 124 4.18 -4.88 -8.65
CA GLN A 124 4.06 -3.50 -9.13
C GLN A 124 3.81 -3.42 -10.64
N ASN A 125 4.29 -4.39 -11.42
CA ASN A 125 4.08 -4.46 -12.87
C ASN A 125 2.69 -5.02 -13.27
N LEU A 126 1.89 -5.49 -12.32
CA LEU A 126 0.52 -5.88 -12.60
C LEU A 126 -0.33 -4.66 -13.05
N PRO A 127 -1.32 -4.86 -13.91
CA PRO A 127 -2.37 -3.85 -14.14
C PRO A 127 -3.01 -3.43 -12.81
N ASP A 128 -3.39 -2.16 -12.68
CA ASP A 128 -3.81 -1.57 -11.40
C ASP A 128 -4.90 -2.34 -10.69
N GLY A 129 -5.97 -2.73 -11.38
CA GLY A 129 -7.05 -3.49 -10.76
C GLY A 129 -6.58 -4.84 -10.21
N TYR A 130 -5.71 -5.54 -10.95
CA TYR A 130 -5.15 -6.83 -10.52
C TYR A 130 -4.21 -6.65 -9.33
N ARG A 131 -3.36 -5.63 -9.37
CA ARG A 131 -2.42 -5.29 -8.30
C ARG A 131 -3.14 -4.98 -7.00
N ILE A 132 -4.16 -4.12 -7.06
CA ILE A 132 -4.91 -3.69 -5.89
C ILE A 132 -5.67 -4.85 -5.26
N VAL A 133 -6.40 -5.65 -6.06
CA VAL A 133 -7.11 -6.81 -5.56
C VAL A 133 -6.14 -7.86 -5.00
N PHE A 134 -4.99 -8.08 -5.65
CA PHE A 134 -3.96 -8.97 -5.15
C PHE A 134 -3.42 -8.52 -3.78
N ASN A 135 -3.08 -7.25 -3.63
CA ASN A 135 -2.58 -6.70 -2.38
C ASN A 135 -3.63 -6.82 -1.26
N LEU A 136 -4.87 -6.43 -1.53
CA LEU A 136 -5.94 -6.49 -0.54
C LEU A 136 -6.23 -7.92 -0.09
N TYR A 137 -6.27 -8.87 -1.01
CA TYR A 137 -6.57 -10.26 -0.70
C TYR A 137 -5.38 -11.02 -0.10
N ALA A 138 -4.23 -11.01 -0.80
CA ALA A 138 -3.09 -11.87 -0.47
C ALA A 138 -2.21 -11.29 0.66
N ILE A 139 -2.13 -9.96 0.79
CA ILE A 139 -1.25 -9.30 1.74
C ILE A 139 -2.01 -8.74 2.94
N GLU A 140 -3.16 -8.08 2.68
CA GLU A 140 -3.96 -7.47 3.75
C GLU A 140 -5.00 -8.43 4.35
N GLY A 141 -5.35 -9.51 3.65
CA GLY A 141 -6.24 -10.56 4.15
C GLY A 141 -7.75 -10.25 4.06
N TYR A 142 -8.14 -9.27 3.23
CA TYR A 142 -9.55 -8.96 3.02
C TYR A 142 -10.25 -10.04 2.18
N SER A 143 -11.51 -10.33 2.51
CA SER A 143 -12.38 -11.18 1.70
C SER A 143 -12.77 -10.50 0.38
N HIS A 144 -13.18 -11.27 -0.62
CA HIS A 144 -13.65 -10.70 -1.89
C HIS A 144 -14.88 -9.81 -1.73
N LYS A 145 -15.75 -10.10 -0.74
CA LYS A 145 -16.89 -9.27 -0.40
C LYS A 145 -16.43 -7.90 0.10
N GLU A 146 -15.52 -7.86 1.08
CA GLU A 146 -14.97 -6.60 1.60
C GLU A 146 -14.22 -5.82 0.51
N ILE A 147 -13.44 -6.50 -0.34
CA ILE A 147 -12.76 -5.88 -1.48
C ILE A 147 -13.78 -5.27 -2.45
N GLY A 148 -14.88 -5.97 -2.73
CA GLY A 148 -15.97 -5.47 -3.55
C GLY A 148 -16.55 -4.17 -3.00
N GLU A 149 -16.85 -4.14 -1.70
CA GLU A 149 -17.33 -2.95 -0.99
C GLU A 149 -16.32 -1.80 -1.01
N MET A 150 -15.03 -2.08 -0.75
CA MET A 150 -13.95 -1.09 -0.74
C MET A 150 -13.67 -0.46 -2.11
N LEU A 151 -13.79 -1.24 -3.18
CA LEU A 151 -13.46 -0.80 -4.55
C LEU A 151 -14.69 -0.42 -5.38
N GLY A 152 -15.91 -0.64 -4.89
CA GLY A 152 -17.14 -0.42 -5.64
C GLY A 152 -17.30 -1.39 -6.84
N ILE A 153 -16.84 -2.63 -6.70
CA ILE A 153 -16.95 -3.69 -7.71
C ILE A 153 -17.72 -4.90 -7.17
N GLN A 154 -18.23 -5.74 -8.07
CA GLN A 154 -18.87 -6.98 -7.67
C GLN A 154 -17.83 -7.98 -7.09
N GLU A 155 -18.24 -8.80 -6.13
CA GLU A 155 -17.40 -9.85 -5.55
C GLU A 155 -16.82 -10.79 -6.63
N ALA A 156 -17.64 -11.15 -7.63
CA ALA A 156 -17.20 -11.96 -8.77
C ALA A 156 -16.09 -11.30 -9.58
N SER A 157 -16.14 -9.97 -9.74
CA SER A 157 -15.09 -9.19 -10.38
C SER A 157 -13.79 -9.22 -9.59
N SER A 158 -13.86 -9.12 -8.27
CA SER A 158 -12.71 -9.26 -7.39
C SER A 158 -12.06 -10.64 -7.51
N ARG A 159 -12.85 -11.73 -7.54
CA ARG A 159 -12.35 -13.10 -7.76
C ARG A 159 -11.65 -13.25 -9.13
N SER A 160 -12.28 -12.74 -10.18
CA SER A 160 -11.73 -12.76 -11.53
C SER A 160 -10.42 -11.99 -11.64
N GLN A 161 -10.33 -10.81 -11.04
CA GLN A 161 -9.12 -9.99 -11.03
C GLN A 161 -7.97 -10.68 -10.27
N LEU A 162 -8.25 -11.32 -9.12
CA LEU A 162 -7.24 -12.10 -8.39
C LEU A 162 -6.72 -13.26 -9.22
N LEU A 163 -7.60 -14.00 -9.92
CA LEU A 163 -7.20 -15.10 -10.77
C LEU A 163 -6.27 -14.63 -11.89
N LYS A 164 -6.60 -13.52 -12.54
CA LYS A 164 -5.79 -12.90 -13.60
C LYS A 164 -4.45 -12.39 -13.04
N ALA A 165 -4.45 -11.76 -11.86
CA ALA A 165 -3.22 -11.34 -11.18
C ALA A 165 -2.26 -12.51 -10.94
N ARG A 166 -2.76 -13.61 -10.38
CA ARG A 166 -1.98 -14.83 -10.13
C ARG A 166 -1.41 -15.43 -11.41
N LYS A 167 -2.23 -15.53 -12.46
CA LYS A 167 -1.78 -16.05 -13.76
C LYS A 167 -0.66 -15.19 -14.36
N THR A 168 -0.81 -13.87 -14.32
CA THR A 168 0.22 -12.93 -14.79
C THR A 168 1.52 -13.07 -14.01
N LEU A 169 1.45 -13.13 -12.68
CA LEU A 169 2.62 -13.32 -11.82
C LEU A 169 3.33 -14.66 -12.13
N GLN A 170 2.59 -15.75 -12.28
CA GLN A 170 3.16 -17.05 -12.65
C GLN A 170 3.89 -16.99 -13.99
N GLN A 171 3.32 -16.35 -14.99
CA GLN A 171 3.95 -16.18 -16.31
C GLN A 171 5.24 -15.36 -16.22
N GLN A 172 5.23 -14.26 -15.45
CA GLN A 172 6.40 -13.40 -15.26
C GLN A 172 7.52 -14.14 -14.52
N ILE A 173 7.20 -14.92 -13.48
CA ILE A 173 8.19 -15.73 -12.74
C ILE A 173 8.80 -16.79 -13.65
N GLN A 174 7.99 -17.52 -14.41
CA GLN A 174 8.48 -18.54 -15.36
C GLN A 174 9.37 -17.94 -16.44
N HIS A 175 9.03 -16.75 -16.94
CA HIS A 175 9.84 -16.06 -17.94
C HIS A 175 11.22 -15.67 -17.37
N ARG A 176 11.27 -15.11 -16.16
CA ARG A 176 12.55 -14.74 -15.50
C ARG A 176 13.42 -15.98 -15.23
N GLN A 177 12.84 -17.09 -14.78
CA GLN A 177 13.58 -18.34 -14.55
C GLN A 177 14.20 -18.91 -15.83
N ARG A 178 13.57 -18.73 -16.99
CA ARG A 178 14.12 -19.17 -18.28
C ARG A 178 15.28 -18.31 -18.80
N ILE A 179 15.35 -17.05 -18.37
CA ILE A 179 16.42 -16.12 -18.78
C ILE A 179 17.65 -16.30 -17.86
N ALA A 180 17.46 -16.81 -16.64
CA ALA A 180 18.53 -17.00 -15.66
C ALA A 180 19.35 -18.31 -15.86
N ILE A 181 19.04 -19.13 -16.88
CA ILE A 181 19.77 -20.32 -17.33
C ILE A 181 20.57 -20.01 -18.60
#